data_515e2073985a0c84d6b3c55d833a818f
#
_entry.id   515e2073985a0c84d6b3c55d833a818f
#
_cell.length_a   1.000
_cell.length_b   1.000
_cell.length_c   1.000
_cell.angle_alpha   90.00
_cell.angle_beta   90.00
_cell.angle_gamma   90.00
#
_symmetry.space_group_name_H-M   'P 1'
#
loop_
_entity.id
_entity.type
_entity.pdbx_description
1 polymer ?
#
loop_
_entity_poly.entity_id
_entity_poly.type
_entity_poly.pdbx_seq_one_letter_code
_entity_poly.pdbx_strand_id
1 'polypeptide(L)'
;MFSEEKEKYNHILKDKIESFIKKFYLNRLIQGILIGSVILILFFLVFNGIEYFSWFSGKIRLILFITLISIFSIVAIFYFVIPLVNLIRFRKKMSDKEAAVLIGKFFPEIKDKLLNTLQLNDEINNNSDNELLIATIEQRTKNLQPIKFSDAVNLKENYKYLKIFGISFATLIALIIFFPDFSQKPVERIINYDKFYEKPLPFQVSLQAKEIEVTQGEDLEFKIHVTGEKIPEKFYINTSAGTRMMSKLSNNDFRYVFNNIYQSENFHSLLTCLLRLGM
;
A
#
# COMPACT_ATOMS: atom_id res chain seq x y z
N MET A 1 7.55 -39.70 -43.84
CA MET A 1 8.82 -39.80 -43.07
C MET A 1 9.48 -38.42 -42.86
N PHE A 2 9.92 -37.72 -43.93
CA PHE A 2 10.56 -36.38 -43.78
C PHE A 2 9.66 -35.28 -43.23
N SER A 3 8.37 -35.29 -43.54
CA SER A 3 7.42 -34.30 -42.99
C SER A 3 7.18 -34.46 -41.50
N GLU A 4 7.13 -35.70 -41.00
CA GLU A 4 6.94 -36.04 -39.58
C GLU A 4 8.18 -35.66 -38.75
N GLU A 5 9.39 -35.88 -39.29
CA GLU A 5 10.62 -35.47 -38.61
C GLU A 5 10.74 -33.94 -38.54
N LYS A 6 10.40 -33.19 -39.60
CA LYS A 6 10.31 -31.75 -39.64
C LYS A 6 9.39 -31.22 -38.55
N GLU A 7 8.17 -31.75 -38.45
CA GLU A 7 7.21 -31.36 -37.43
C GLU A 7 7.74 -31.61 -36.03
N LYS A 8 8.39 -32.72 -35.79
CA LYS A 8 8.99 -33.08 -34.50
C LYS A 8 10.07 -32.11 -34.04
N TYR A 9 11.02 -31.71 -34.94
CA TYR A 9 12.08 -30.79 -34.58
C TYR A 9 11.56 -29.36 -34.37
N ASN A 10 10.59 -28.94 -35.18
CA ASN A 10 9.91 -27.67 -35.01
C ASN A 10 9.16 -27.59 -33.66
N HIS A 11 8.49 -28.66 -33.27
CA HIS A 11 7.79 -28.76 -32.01
C HIS A 11 8.77 -28.64 -30.83
N ILE A 12 9.88 -29.36 -30.86
CA ILE A 12 10.91 -29.32 -29.83
C ILE A 12 11.47 -27.91 -29.64
N LEU A 13 11.77 -27.21 -30.74
CA LEU A 13 12.32 -25.84 -30.69
C LEU A 13 11.29 -24.86 -30.14
N LYS A 14 10.05 -24.94 -30.63
CA LYS A 14 8.93 -24.09 -30.14
C LYS A 14 8.65 -24.31 -28.67
N ASP A 15 8.62 -25.55 -28.22
CA ASP A 15 8.39 -25.88 -26.80
C ASP A 15 9.46 -25.28 -25.88
N LYS A 16 10.71 -25.30 -26.31
CA LYS A 16 11.82 -24.70 -25.57
C LYS A 16 11.72 -23.18 -25.48
N ILE A 17 11.37 -22.53 -26.61
CA ILE A 17 11.16 -21.10 -26.67
C ILE A 17 9.95 -20.72 -25.81
N GLU A 18 8.85 -21.46 -25.92
CA GLU A 18 7.65 -21.24 -25.12
C GLU A 18 7.92 -21.38 -23.61
N SER A 19 8.68 -22.38 -23.22
CA SER A 19 9.12 -22.60 -21.85
C SER A 19 9.93 -21.42 -21.31
N PHE A 20 10.82 -20.85 -22.14
CA PHE A 20 11.56 -19.65 -21.80
C PHE A 20 10.61 -18.45 -21.65
N ILE A 21 9.73 -18.19 -22.62
CA ILE A 21 8.79 -17.04 -22.59
C ILE A 21 7.92 -17.10 -21.34
N LYS A 22 7.37 -18.28 -21.04
CA LYS A 22 6.54 -18.51 -19.84
C LYS A 22 7.31 -18.18 -18.56
N LYS A 23 8.54 -18.68 -18.42
CA LYS A 23 9.39 -18.44 -17.24
C LYS A 23 9.81 -16.97 -17.16
N PHE A 24 10.04 -16.30 -18.30
CA PHE A 24 10.35 -14.88 -18.38
C PHE A 24 9.20 -14.02 -17.84
N TYR A 25 7.95 -14.25 -18.29
CA TYR A 25 6.80 -13.51 -17.79
C TYR A 25 6.45 -13.87 -16.36
N LEU A 26 6.65 -15.13 -15.93
CA LEU A 26 6.52 -15.51 -14.52
C LEU A 26 7.51 -14.73 -13.64
N ASN A 27 8.76 -14.62 -14.08
CA ASN A 27 9.77 -13.82 -13.38
C ASN A 27 9.37 -12.34 -13.27
N ARG A 28 8.84 -11.77 -14.35
CA ARG A 28 8.30 -10.39 -14.36
C ARG A 28 7.11 -10.21 -13.40
N LEU A 29 6.22 -11.20 -13.33
CA LEU A 29 5.10 -11.19 -12.40
C LEU A 29 5.58 -11.22 -10.94
N ILE A 30 6.52 -12.11 -10.61
CA ILE A 30 7.09 -12.21 -9.26
C ILE A 30 7.75 -10.87 -8.87
N GLN A 31 8.56 -10.28 -9.75
CA GLN A 31 9.15 -8.97 -9.53
C GLN A 31 8.09 -7.88 -9.32
N GLY A 32 7.06 -7.87 -10.16
CA GLY A 32 5.94 -6.94 -10.04
C GLY A 32 5.25 -7.07 -8.68
N ILE A 33 4.90 -8.28 -8.26
CA ILE A 33 4.26 -8.51 -6.96
C ILE A 33 5.15 -7.99 -5.81
N LEU A 34 6.42 -8.33 -5.79
CA LEU A 34 7.32 -7.92 -4.73
C LEU A 34 7.50 -6.39 -4.68
N ILE A 35 7.80 -5.76 -5.82
CA ILE A 35 8.03 -4.31 -5.91
C ILE A 35 6.72 -3.55 -5.64
N GLY A 36 5.62 -3.96 -6.27
CA GLY A 36 4.31 -3.34 -6.09
C GLY A 36 3.85 -3.37 -4.64
N SER A 37 4.04 -4.51 -3.95
CA SER A 37 3.72 -4.63 -2.53
C SER A 37 4.57 -3.71 -1.64
N VAL A 38 5.87 -3.57 -1.92
CA VAL A 38 6.75 -2.63 -1.19
C VAL A 38 6.26 -1.19 -1.38
N ILE A 39 5.94 -0.81 -2.61
CA ILE A 39 5.42 0.53 -2.92
C ILE A 39 4.13 0.80 -2.14
N LEU A 40 3.18 -0.16 -2.14
CA LEU A 40 1.91 -0.02 -1.41
C LEU A 40 2.12 0.09 0.10
N ILE A 41 3.02 -0.71 0.69
CA ILE A 41 3.36 -0.64 2.11
C ILE A 41 3.93 0.75 2.45
N LEU A 42 4.88 1.25 1.65
CA LEU A 42 5.49 2.56 1.89
C LEU A 42 4.47 3.69 1.80
N PHE A 43 3.61 3.70 0.78
CA PHE A 43 2.53 4.69 0.68
C PHE A 43 1.58 4.60 1.85
N PHE A 44 1.18 3.40 2.25
CA PHE A 44 0.32 3.20 3.42
C PHE A 44 0.95 3.80 4.68
N LEU A 45 2.23 3.53 4.95
CA LEU A 45 2.92 4.07 6.12
C LEU A 45 3.04 5.61 6.08
N VAL A 46 3.34 6.18 4.92
CA VAL A 46 3.43 7.63 4.74
C VAL A 46 2.08 8.30 4.99
N PHE A 47 1.00 7.81 4.37
CA PHE A 47 -0.33 8.38 4.54
C PHE A 47 -0.83 8.26 5.98
N ASN A 48 -0.62 7.10 6.63
CA ASN A 48 -0.93 6.93 8.04
C ASN A 48 -0.13 7.87 8.93
N GLY A 49 1.16 8.01 8.69
CA GLY A 49 2.01 8.93 9.45
C GLY A 49 1.54 10.38 9.34
N ILE A 50 1.28 10.83 8.11
CA ILE A 50 0.80 12.19 7.88
C ILE A 50 -0.52 12.45 8.62
N GLU A 51 -1.52 11.57 8.50
CA GLU A 51 -2.82 11.74 9.17
C GLU A 51 -2.69 11.61 10.69
N TYR A 52 -1.84 10.71 11.20
CA TYR A 52 -1.64 10.52 12.63
C TYR A 52 -1.22 11.80 13.34
N PHE A 53 -0.28 12.55 12.74
CA PHE A 53 0.25 13.79 13.33
C PHE A 53 -0.57 15.03 12.99
N SER A 54 -1.17 15.10 11.80
CA SER A 54 -1.74 16.36 11.28
C SER A 54 -3.20 16.59 11.67
N TRP A 55 -3.98 15.54 11.97
CA TRP A 55 -5.41 15.64 12.33
C TRP A 55 -6.20 16.50 11.33
N PHE A 56 -6.13 16.14 10.06
CA PHE A 56 -6.72 16.92 8.97
C PHE A 56 -8.23 17.08 9.08
N SER A 57 -8.75 18.15 8.47
CA SER A 57 -10.19 18.34 8.28
C SER A 57 -10.78 17.30 7.31
N GLY A 58 -12.09 17.07 7.36
CA GLY A 58 -12.78 16.12 6.51
C GLY A 58 -12.53 16.30 5.01
N LYS A 59 -12.44 17.55 4.52
CA LYS A 59 -12.12 17.85 3.12
C LYS A 59 -10.74 17.34 2.70
N ILE A 60 -9.73 17.53 3.55
CA ILE A 60 -8.36 17.06 3.26
C ILE A 60 -8.30 15.54 3.35
N ARG A 61 -9.02 14.91 4.30
CA ARG A 61 -9.12 13.45 4.41
C ARG A 61 -9.76 12.82 3.17
N LEU A 62 -10.79 13.47 2.60
CA LEU A 62 -11.39 13.02 1.33
C LEU A 62 -10.36 13.03 0.20
N ILE A 63 -9.56 14.09 0.09
CA ILE A 63 -8.50 14.19 -0.92
C ILE A 63 -7.46 13.06 -0.69
N LEU A 64 -7.04 12.85 0.55
CA LEU A 64 -6.11 11.76 0.91
C LEU A 64 -6.69 10.38 0.54
N PHE A 65 -7.96 10.14 0.81
CA PHE A 65 -8.67 8.90 0.46
C PHE A 65 -8.70 8.66 -1.04
N ILE A 66 -9.10 9.66 -1.83
CA ILE A 66 -9.12 9.57 -3.30
C ILE A 66 -7.70 9.32 -3.85
N THR A 67 -6.71 10.04 -3.31
CA THR A 67 -5.31 9.88 -3.73
C THR A 67 -4.79 8.48 -3.39
N LEU A 68 -5.12 7.94 -2.23
CA LEU A 68 -4.74 6.58 -1.82
C LEU A 68 -5.33 5.53 -2.78
N ILE A 69 -6.63 5.62 -3.09
CA ILE A 69 -7.29 4.71 -4.03
C ILE A 69 -6.67 4.82 -5.42
N SER A 70 -6.37 6.04 -5.89
CA SER A 70 -5.77 6.27 -7.20
C SER A 70 -4.38 5.63 -7.29
N ILE A 71 -3.53 5.82 -6.28
CA ILE A 71 -2.19 5.20 -6.21
C ILE A 71 -2.31 3.68 -6.16
N PHE A 72 -3.20 3.14 -5.31
CA PHE A 72 -3.45 1.70 -5.23
C PHE A 72 -3.86 1.13 -6.59
N SER A 73 -4.78 1.77 -7.29
CA SER A 73 -5.27 1.34 -8.61
C SER A 73 -4.14 1.38 -9.66
N ILE A 74 -3.34 2.44 -9.69
CA ILE A 74 -2.20 2.57 -10.61
C ILE A 74 -1.19 1.45 -10.35
N VAL A 75 -0.78 1.27 -9.09
CA VAL A 75 0.19 0.21 -8.73
C VAL A 75 -0.37 -1.17 -9.05
N ALA A 76 -1.65 -1.43 -8.74
CA ALA A 76 -2.30 -2.69 -9.06
C ALA A 76 -2.30 -2.97 -10.57
N ILE A 77 -2.61 -1.99 -11.40
CA ILE A 77 -2.61 -2.15 -12.86
C ILE A 77 -1.20 -2.45 -13.38
N PHE A 78 -0.20 -1.64 -13.02
CA PHE A 78 1.14 -1.75 -13.60
C PHE A 78 1.96 -2.94 -13.07
N TYR A 79 1.83 -3.27 -11.80
CA TYR A 79 2.68 -4.28 -11.14
C TYR A 79 2.01 -5.63 -10.97
N PHE A 80 0.67 -5.72 -11.02
CA PHE A 80 -0.06 -6.98 -10.86
C PHE A 80 -0.82 -7.35 -12.14
N VAL A 81 -1.72 -6.47 -12.63
CA VAL A 81 -2.63 -6.82 -13.74
C VAL A 81 -1.85 -6.99 -15.05
N ILE A 82 -1.03 -6.01 -15.44
CA ILE A 82 -0.29 -6.08 -16.71
C ILE A 82 0.66 -7.28 -16.75
N PRO A 83 1.51 -7.57 -15.74
CA PRO A 83 2.35 -8.75 -15.75
C PRO A 83 1.55 -10.06 -15.78
N LEU A 84 0.41 -10.12 -15.09
CA LEU A 84 -0.47 -11.29 -15.08
C LEU A 84 -1.09 -11.53 -16.47
N VAL A 85 -1.62 -10.50 -17.10
CA VAL A 85 -2.17 -10.59 -18.46
C VAL A 85 -1.10 -11.01 -19.46
N ASN A 86 0.12 -10.47 -19.33
CA ASN A 86 1.25 -10.86 -20.19
C ASN A 86 1.65 -12.32 -19.97
N LEU A 87 1.59 -12.83 -18.73
CA LEU A 87 1.82 -14.25 -18.44
C LEU A 87 0.73 -15.15 -19.05
N ILE A 88 -0.54 -14.75 -19.01
CA ILE A 88 -1.64 -15.53 -19.57
C ILE A 88 -1.60 -15.50 -21.10
N ARG A 89 -1.25 -14.37 -21.69
CA ARG A 89 -1.23 -14.12 -23.14
C ARG A 89 0.17 -14.16 -23.73
N PHE A 90 1.13 -14.87 -23.14
CA PHE A 90 2.54 -14.81 -23.50
C PHE A 90 2.83 -15.11 -24.98
N ARG A 91 2.11 -16.05 -25.60
CA ARG A 91 2.22 -16.39 -27.03
C ARG A 91 1.84 -15.25 -27.98
N LYS A 92 0.95 -14.33 -27.55
CA LYS A 92 0.53 -13.18 -28.37
C LYS A 92 1.41 -11.95 -28.15
N LYS A 93 2.21 -11.92 -27.06
CA LYS A 93 2.99 -10.75 -26.63
C LYS A 93 4.45 -10.78 -27.07
N MET A 94 5.00 -11.97 -27.27
CA MET A 94 6.41 -12.14 -27.66
C MET A 94 6.49 -13.14 -28.81
N SER A 95 7.08 -12.73 -29.91
CA SER A 95 7.37 -13.61 -31.03
C SER A 95 8.58 -14.52 -30.75
N ASP A 96 8.67 -15.64 -31.48
CA ASP A 96 9.80 -16.56 -31.34
C ASP A 96 11.13 -15.87 -31.66
N LYS A 97 11.14 -14.91 -32.58
CA LYS A 97 12.32 -14.11 -32.92
C LYS A 97 12.74 -13.17 -31.79
N GLU A 98 11.79 -12.49 -31.16
CA GLU A 98 12.07 -11.64 -29.98
C GLU A 98 12.59 -12.46 -28.82
N ALA A 99 11.99 -13.64 -28.57
CA ALA A 99 12.47 -14.57 -27.58
C ALA A 99 13.91 -15.03 -27.87
N ALA A 100 14.21 -15.37 -29.13
CA ALA A 100 15.56 -15.78 -29.56
C ALA A 100 16.59 -14.67 -29.32
N VAL A 101 16.24 -13.42 -29.57
CA VAL A 101 17.13 -12.26 -29.27
C VAL A 101 17.38 -12.17 -27.75
N LEU A 102 16.37 -12.35 -26.93
CA LEU A 102 16.53 -12.34 -25.48
C LEU A 102 17.35 -13.52 -24.97
N ILE A 103 17.08 -14.73 -25.48
CA ILE A 103 17.87 -15.93 -25.16
C ILE A 103 19.33 -15.71 -25.54
N GLY A 104 19.58 -15.11 -26.71
CA GLY A 104 20.93 -14.81 -27.20
C GLY A 104 21.71 -13.80 -26.35
N LYS A 105 21.05 -12.98 -25.52
CA LYS A 105 21.74 -12.11 -24.53
C LYS A 105 22.37 -12.91 -23.40
N PHE A 106 21.75 -14.04 -23.04
CA PHE A 106 22.23 -14.93 -21.98
C PHE A 106 23.14 -16.03 -22.50
N PHE A 107 22.94 -16.45 -23.76
CA PHE A 107 23.72 -17.45 -24.47
C PHE A 107 24.26 -16.90 -25.77
N PRO A 108 25.30 -16.05 -25.73
CA PRO A 108 25.85 -15.43 -26.98
C PRO A 108 26.28 -16.45 -28.04
N GLU A 109 26.76 -17.64 -27.62
CA GLU A 109 27.26 -18.70 -28.49
C GLU A 109 26.20 -19.29 -29.42
N ILE A 110 24.92 -19.20 -29.02
CA ILE A 110 23.82 -19.77 -29.79
C ILE A 110 22.90 -18.74 -30.44
N LYS A 111 23.12 -17.44 -30.18
CA LYS A 111 22.29 -16.35 -30.70
C LYS A 111 22.01 -16.45 -32.17
N ASP A 112 23.11 -16.48 -32.98
CA ASP A 112 23.01 -16.50 -34.42
C ASP A 112 22.49 -17.84 -34.94
N LYS A 113 22.88 -18.94 -34.26
CA LYS A 113 22.39 -20.29 -34.60
C LYS A 113 20.88 -20.40 -34.41
N LEU A 114 20.35 -19.85 -33.28
CA LEU A 114 18.94 -19.88 -32.98
C LEU A 114 18.13 -19.00 -33.94
N LEU A 115 18.57 -17.75 -34.16
CA LEU A 115 17.92 -16.84 -35.10
C LEU A 115 17.89 -17.39 -36.54
N ASN A 116 19.02 -17.88 -37.01
CA ASN A 116 19.12 -18.45 -38.37
C ASN A 116 18.25 -19.73 -38.50
N THR A 117 18.15 -20.55 -37.43
CA THR A 117 17.29 -21.74 -37.46
C THR A 117 15.82 -21.36 -37.55
N LEU A 118 15.39 -20.29 -36.84
CA LEU A 118 14.02 -19.79 -36.92
C LEU A 118 13.71 -19.17 -38.28
N GLN A 119 14.66 -18.44 -38.87
CA GLN A 119 14.52 -17.85 -40.22
C GLN A 119 14.37 -18.96 -41.28
N LEU A 120 15.24 -19.96 -41.26
CA LEU A 120 15.13 -21.11 -42.16
C LEU A 120 13.81 -21.86 -42.01
N ASN A 121 13.30 -21.97 -40.78
CA ASN A 121 12.02 -22.58 -40.52
C ASN A 121 10.84 -21.79 -41.10
N ASP A 122 10.90 -20.45 -41.06
CA ASP A 122 9.91 -19.58 -41.69
C ASP A 122 9.96 -19.69 -43.23
N GLU A 123 11.16 -19.79 -43.84
CA GLU A 123 11.36 -19.96 -45.26
C GLU A 123 10.79 -21.27 -45.80
N ILE A 124 10.97 -22.37 -45.06
CA ILE A 124 10.42 -23.68 -45.45
C ILE A 124 8.88 -23.70 -45.33
N ASN A 125 8.31 -22.99 -44.36
CA ASN A 125 6.86 -22.89 -44.25
C ASN A 125 6.23 -22.12 -45.42
N ASN A 126 6.99 -21.26 -46.08
CA ASN A 126 6.55 -20.45 -47.24
C ASN A 126 6.89 -21.13 -48.60
N ASN A 127 7.97 -21.94 -48.69
CA ASN A 127 8.44 -22.60 -49.89
C ASN A 127 8.69 -24.10 -49.55
N SER A 128 7.72 -24.93 -49.72
CA SER A 128 7.78 -26.35 -49.40
C SER A 128 8.78 -27.12 -50.30
N ASP A 129 9.47 -28.10 -49.72
CA ASP A 129 10.17 -29.27 -50.31
C ASP A 129 11.63 -29.10 -50.66
N ASN A 130 12.44 -28.36 -49.91
CA ASN A 130 13.89 -28.47 -50.06
C ASN A 130 14.45 -29.42 -48.96
N GLU A 131 14.74 -30.67 -49.34
CA GLU A 131 15.28 -31.70 -48.44
C GLU A 131 16.58 -31.28 -47.73
N LEU A 132 17.44 -30.50 -48.41
CA LEU A 132 18.68 -29.96 -47.86
C LEU A 132 18.41 -28.99 -46.70
N LEU A 133 17.36 -28.13 -46.83
CA LEU A 133 16.97 -27.21 -45.79
C LEU A 133 16.42 -27.94 -44.56
N ILE A 134 15.64 -29.02 -44.76
CA ILE A 134 15.11 -29.84 -43.69
C ILE A 134 16.24 -30.51 -42.89
N ALA A 135 17.22 -31.13 -43.60
CA ALA A 135 18.38 -31.74 -42.96
C ALA A 135 19.24 -30.72 -42.18
N THR A 136 19.35 -29.48 -42.71
CA THR A 136 20.07 -28.41 -42.03
C THR A 136 19.37 -27.98 -40.74
N ILE A 137 18.04 -27.85 -40.73
CA ILE A 137 17.26 -27.52 -39.53
C ILE A 137 17.38 -28.65 -38.52
N GLU A 138 17.28 -29.90 -38.94
CA GLU A 138 17.44 -31.07 -38.05
C GLU A 138 18.81 -31.01 -37.34
N GLN A 139 19.88 -30.87 -38.06
CA GLN A 139 21.23 -30.80 -37.50
C GLN A 139 21.40 -29.63 -36.53
N ARG A 140 20.90 -28.43 -36.90
CA ARG A 140 20.95 -27.25 -36.01
C ARG A 140 20.08 -27.42 -34.76
N THR A 141 18.89 -27.96 -34.89
CA THR A 141 17.99 -28.24 -33.74
C THR A 141 18.59 -29.25 -32.81
N LYS A 142 19.24 -30.32 -33.33
CA LYS A 142 19.99 -31.27 -32.50
C LYS A 142 21.08 -30.61 -31.68
N ASN A 143 21.81 -29.66 -32.27
CA ASN A 143 22.86 -28.89 -31.59
C ASN A 143 22.32 -27.95 -30.52
N LEU A 144 21.07 -27.47 -30.64
CA LEU A 144 20.37 -26.63 -29.66
C LEU A 144 19.65 -27.45 -28.60
N GLN A 145 19.45 -28.75 -28.83
CA GLN A 145 18.69 -29.62 -27.94
C GLN A 145 19.25 -29.78 -26.53
N PRO A 146 20.58 -29.83 -26.28
CA PRO A 146 21.13 -29.90 -24.94
C PRO A 146 20.90 -28.66 -24.10
N ILE A 147 20.64 -27.50 -24.71
CA ILE A 147 20.56 -26.20 -24.05
C ILE A 147 19.13 -25.97 -23.55
N LYS A 148 18.99 -25.73 -22.25
CA LYS A 148 17.71 -25.35 -21.64
C LYS A 148 17.55 -23.82 -21.67
N PHE A 149 16.81 -23.29 -22.65
CA PHE A 149 16.59 -21.84 -22.79
C PHE A 149 15.97 -21.20 -21.55
N SER A 150 15.16 -21.95 -20.80
CA SER A 150 14.57 -21.48 -19.54
C SER A 150 15.61 -21.13 -18.46
N ASP A 151 16.86 -21.65 -18.57
CA ASP A 151 17.91 -21.35 -17.58
C ASP A 151 18.49 -19.94 -17.78
N ALA A 152 18.23 -19.31 -18.94
CA ALA A 152 18.48 -17.89 -19.14
C ALA A 152 17.72 -17.00 -18.13
N VAL A 153 16.58 -17.46 -17.61
CA VAL A 153 15.80 -16.72 -16.61
C VAL A 153 16.21 -17.15 -15.22
N ASN A 154 16.98 -16.33 -14.54
CA ASN A 154 17.46 -16.57 -13.18
C ASN A 154 16.48 -16.00 -12.14
N LEU A 155 15.64 -16.85 -11.58
CA LEU A 155 14.70 -16.49 -10.52
C LEU A 155 15.39 -16.06 -9.21
N LYS A 156 16.65 -16.48 -8.99
CA LYS A 156 17.40 -16.13 -7.78
C LYS A 156 17.70 -14.62 -7.67
N GLU A 157 17.68 -13.91 -8.80
CA GLU A 157 17.83 -12.46 -8.80
C GLU A 157 16.70 -11.73 -8.06
N ASN A 158 15.55 -12.37 -7.92
CA ASN A 158 14.41 -11.84 -7.19
C ASN A 158 14.64 -11.80 -5.68
N TYR A 159 15.66 -12.50 -5.18
CA TYR A 159 15.98 -12.54 -3.74
C TYR A 159 16.27 -11.14 -3.16
N LYS A 160 16.84 -10.23 -3.95
CA LYS A 160 17.02 -8.83 -3.55
C LYS A 160 15.67 -8.13 -3.28
N TYR A 161 14.68 -8.34 -4.16
CA TYR A 161 13.33 -7.76 -3.98
C TYR A 161 12.60 -8.43 -2.83
N LEU A 162 12.77 -9.75 -2.65
CA LEU A 162 12.21 -10.50 -1.54
C LEU A 162 12.74 -10.02 -0.18
N LYS A 163 14.03 -9.68 -0.08
CA LYS A 163 14.61 -9.09 1.13
C LYS A 163 13.97 -7.74 1.45
N ILE A 164 13.85 -6.85 0.46
CA ILE A 164 13.25 -5.52 0.65
C ILE A 164 11.79 -5.67 1.08
N PHE A 165 11.04 -6.54 0.40
CA PHE A 165 9.65 -6.85 0.77
C PHE A 165 9.56 -7.40 2.20
N GLY A 166 10.41 -8.36 2.56
CA GLY A 166 10.43 -8.96 3.90
C GLY A 166 10.69 -7.92 5.00
N ILE A 167 11.64 -7.01 4.80
CA ILE A 167 11.91 -5.92 5.74
C ILE A 167 10.70 -4.98 5.85
N SER A 168 10.16 -4.53 4.72
CA SER A 168 9.01 -3.61 4.71
C SER A 168 7.77 -4.25 5.36
N PHE A 169 7.53 -5.53 5.08
CA PHE A 169 6.41 -6.29 5.64
C PHE A 169 6.59 -6.53 7.15
N ALA A 170 7.80 -6.88 7.59
CA ALA A 170 8.11 -7.04 9.01
C ALA A 170 7.95 -5.70 9.77
N THR A 171 8.37 -4.58 9.17
CA THR A 171 8.16 -3.24 9.73
C THR A 171 6.68 -2.93 9.87
N LEU A 172 5.87 -3.22 8.85
CA LEU A 172 4.41 -3.03 8.90
C LEU A 172 3.78 -3.84 10.04
N ILE A 173 4.12 -5.13 10.15
CA ILE A 173 3.62 -5.99 11.22
C ILE A 173 4.04 -5.47 12.59
N ALA A 174 5.31 -5.09 12.75
CA ALA A 174 5.81 -4.54 14.01
C ALA A 174 5.03 -3.27 14.42
N LEU A 175 4.75 -2.36 13.48
CA LEU A 175 3.95 -1.17 13.75
C LEU A 175 2.51 -1.50 14.15
N ILE A 176 1.88 -2.49 13.53
CA ILE A 176 0.52 -2.92 13.89
C ILE A 176 0.48 -3.51 15.31
N ILE A 177 1.49 -4.30 15.69
CA ILE A 177 1.54 -4.98 17.00
C ILE A 177 1.92 -4.01 18.12
N PHE A 178 3.00 -3.24 17.92
CA PHE A 178 3.56 -2.39 18.98
C PHE A 178 2.90 -1.01 19.06
N PHE A 179 2.33 -0.52 17.94
CA PHE A 179 1.70 0.79 17.85
C PHE A 179 0.32 0.69 17.16
N PRO A 180 -0.67 0.00 17.77
CA PRO A 180 -1.99 -0.20 17.16
C PRO A 180 -2.70 1.12 16.87
N ASP A 181 -2.56 2.11 17.74
CA ASP A 181 -3.14 3.44 17.56
C ASP A 181 -2.61 4.17 16.32
N PHE A 182 -1.33 3.99 15.99
CA PHE A 182 -0.72 4.56 14.79
C PHE A 182 -1.27 3.92 13.52
N SER A 183 -1.59 2.64 13.52
CA SER A 183 -2.05 1.92 12.34
C SER A 183 -3.57 1.99 12.14
N GLN A 184 -4.36 1.99 13.22
CA GLN A 184 -5.82 1.87 13.14
C GLN A 184 -6.52 3.23 13.09
N LYS A 185 -6.17 4.16 14.00
CA LYS A 185 -6.86 5.46 14.12
C LYS A 185 -6.79 6.33 12.84
N PRO A 186 -5.63 6.47 12.16
CA PRO A 186 -5.59 7.21 10.89
C PRO A 186 -6.41 6.56 9.79
N VAL A 187 -6.37 5.22 9.68
CA VAL A 187 -7.16 4.47 8.68
C VAL A 187 -8.64 4.70 8.91
N GLU A 188 -9.11 4.59 10.15
CA GLU A 188 -10.51 4.85 10.51
C GLU A 188 -10.93 6.26 10.13
N ARG A 189 -10.09 7.28 10.42
CA ARG A 189 -10.35 8.68 10.09
C ARG A 189 -10.35 8.97 8.61
N ILE A 190 -9.46 8.32 7.83
CA ILE A 190 -9.40 8.49 6.38
C ILE A 190 -10.62 7.84 5.71
N ILE A 191 -11.02 6.65 6.16
CA ILE A 191 -12.20 5.95 5.60
C ILE A 191 -13.49 6.70 5.95
N ASN A 192 -13.62 7.16 7.19
CA ASN A 192 -14.77 7.93 7.66
C ASN A 192 -14.47 9.44 7.58
N TYR A 193 -14.05 9.92 6.41
CA TYR A 193 -13.66 11.32 6.19
C TYR A 193 -14.78 12.34 6.47
N ASP A 194 -16.02 11.90 6.42
CA ASP A 194 -17.23 12.68 6.68
C ASP A 194 -17.48 12.93 8.18
N LYS A 195 -16.89 12.11 9.06
CA LYS A 195 -17.04 12.26 10.50
C LYS A 195 -16.08 13.32 11.06
N PHE A 196 -16.60 14.08 12.00
CA PHE A 196 -15.78 15.02 12.76
C PHE A 196 -15.00 14.27 13.85
N TYR A 197 -13.68 14.43 13.85
CA TYR A 197 -12.79 13.89 14.87
C TYR A 197 -12.09 15.04 15.58
N GLU A 198 -12.30 15.16 16.88
CA GLU A 198 -11.60 16.13 17.70
C GLU A 198 -10.17 15.69 17.99
N LYS A 199 -9.25 16.65 17.92
CA LYS A 199 -7.86 16.42 18.34
C LYS A 199 -7.86 16.21 19.86
N PRO A 200 -7.24 15.11 20.37
CA PRO A 200 -7.16 14.91 21.82
C PRO A 200 -6.45 16.11 22.47
N LEU A 201 -7.05 16.60 23.52
CA LEU A 201 -6.49 17.69 24.30
C LEU A 201 -5.24 17.18 25.03
N PRO A 202 -4.19 18.00 25.16
CA PRO A 202 -2.97 17.65 25.87
C PRO A 202 -3.16 17.61 27.40
N PHE A 203 -4.40 17.66 27.87
CA PHE A 203 -4.78 17.62 29.26
C PHE A 203 -6.12 16.88 29.45
N GLN A 204 -6.34 16.36 30.63
CA GLN A 204 -7.60 15.76 31.06
C GLN A 204 -8.21 16.61 32.17
N VAL A 205 -9.52 16.77 32.13
CA VAL A 205 -10.28 17.49 33.15
C VAL A 205 -11.05 16.47 33.97
N SER A 206 -10.87 16.48 35.27
CA SER A 206 -11.63 15.67 36.22
C SER A 206 -12.42 16.57 37.15
N LEU A 207 -13.67 16.19 37.40
CA LEU A 207 -14.49 16.84 38.41
C LEU A 207 -14.05 16.37 39.81
N GLN A 208 -13.92 17.25 40.76
CA GLN A 208 -13.58 16.90 42.15
C GLN A 208 -14.76 16.32 42.92
N ALA A 209 -16.01 16.49 42.43
CA ALA A 209 -17.19 15.90 43.02
C ALA A 209 -18.05 15.17 41.98
N LYS A 210 -18.50 13.94 42.30
CA LYS A 210 -19.35 13.12 41.44
C LYS A 210 -20.82 13.52 41.43
N GLU A 211 -21.31 14.01 42.53
CA GLU A 211 -22.68 14.51 42.71
C GLU A 211 -22.59 15.76 43.57
N ILE A 212 -23.29 16.78 43.15
CA ILE A 212 -23.33 18.06 43.86
C ILE A 212 -24.81 18.34 44.13
N GLU A 213 -25.27 18.08 45.33
CA GLU A 213 -26.58 18.48 45.80
C GLU A 213 -26.46 19.79 46.58
N VAL A 214 -27.25 20.77 46.20
CA VAL A 214 -27.29 22.09 46.87
C VAL A 214 -28.73 22.43 47.17
N THR A 215 -28.96 23.04 48.31
CA THR A 215 -30.29 23.55 48.67
C THR A 215 -30.64 24.73 47.77
N GLN A 216 -31.89 24.83 47.37
CA GLN A 216 -32.39 25.88 46.52
C GLN A 216 -32.10 27.28 47.16
N GLY A 217 -31.41 28.14 46.41
CA GLY A 217 -31.00 29.46 46.85
C GLY A 217 -29.57 29.55 47.42
N GLU A 218 -28.86 28.44 47.56
CA GLU A 218 -27.46 28.43 47.97
C GLU A 218 -26.50 28.61 46.78
N ASP A 219 -25.28 29.01 47.11
CA ASP A 219 -24.18 29.10 46.15
C ASP A 219 -23.53 27.76 45.96
N LEU A 220 -23.25 27.41 44.67
CA LEU A 220 -22.58 26.16 44.31
C LEU A 220 -21.15 26.44 43.86
N GLU A 221 -20.19 25.88 44.57
CA GLU A 221 -18.80 25.91 44.17
C GLU A 221 -18.44 24.71 43.29
N PHE A 222 -18.14 24.97 41.99
CA PHE A 222 -17.78 23.99 41.01
C PHE A 222 -16.27 23.96 40.83
N LYS A 223 -15.62 22.84 41.15
CA LYS A 223 -14.16 22.66 41.07
C LYS A 223 -13.78 21.61 40.03
N ILE A 224 -12.79 21.94 39.21
CA ILE A 224 -12.18 21.02 38.27
C ILE A 224 -10.69 20.88 38.58
N HIS A 225 -10.20 19.65 38.45
CA HIS A 225 -8.79 19.32 38.51
C HIS A 225 -8.31 18.95 37.10
N VAL A 226 -7.21 19.58 36.64
CA VAL A 226 -6.68 19.42 35.29
C VAL A 226 -5.32 18.77 35.38
N THR A 227 -5.15 17.62 34.66
CA THR A 227 -3.89 16.88 34.58
C THR A 227 -3.44 16.81 33.13
N GLY A 228 -2.13 16.95 32.86
CA GLY A 228 -1.58 16.86 31.51
C GLY A 228 -0.26 17.61 31.32
N GLU A 229 0.30 17.50 30.12
CA GLU A 229 1.59 18.13 29.81
C GLU A 229 1.51 19.66 29.60
N LYS A 230 0.39 20.14 29.08
CA LYS A 230 0.15 21.58 28.84
C LYS A 230 -1.21 21.97 29.38
N ILE A 231 -1.22 22.59 30.55
CA ILE A 231 -2.42 23.08 31.19
C ILE A 231 -2.66 24.53 30.75
N PRO A 232 -3.86 24.86 30.21
CA PRO A 232 -4.22 26.22 29.83
C PRO A 232 -4.23 27.17 31.05
N GLU A 233 -3.83 28.42 30.88
CA GLU A 233 -3.86 29.41 31.92
C GLU A 233 -5.27 29.85 32.27
N LYS A 234 -6.22 29.75 31.36
CA LYS A 234 -7.62 30.18 31.49
C LYS A 234 -8.58 29.08 31.10
N PHE A 235 -9.53 28.79 31.94
CA PHE A 235 -10.66 27.92 31.65
C PHE A 235 -11.96 28.73 31.63
N TYR A 236 -12.85 28.34 30.74
CA TYR A 236 -14.18 28.93 30.62
C TYR A 236 -15.24 27.83 30.82
N ILE A 237 -16.28 28.20 31.56
CA ILE A 237 -17.46 27.36 31.72
C ILE A 237 -18.60 27.97 30.91
N ASN A 238 -19.34 27.12 30.20
CA ASN A 238 -20.53 27.57 29.49
C ASN A 238 -21.75 27.32 30.37
N THR A 239 -22.47 28.37 30.73
CA THR A 239 -23.66 28.35 31.57
C THR A 239 -24.87 28.75 30.73
N SER A 240 -26.09 28.54 31.25
CA SER A 240 -27.33 29.06 30.65
C SER A 240 -27.31 30.57 30.41
N ALA A 241 -26.53 31.31 31.22
CA ALA A 241 -26.33 32.76 31.11
C ALA A 241 -25.15 33.16 30.23
N GLY A 242 -24.50 32.20 29.50
CA GLY A 242 -23.36 32.43 28.60
C GLY A 242 -22.02 31.92 29.16
N THR A 243 -20.96 32.20 28.41
CA THR A 243 -19.60 31.76 28.75
C THR A 243 -18.98 32.62 29.86
N ARG A 244 -18.49 31.98 30.90
CA ARG A 244 -17.86 32.65 32.07
C ARG A 244 -16.47 32.07 32.30
N MET A 245 -15.53 32.97 32.74
CA MET A 245 -14.17 32.54 33.05
C MET A 245 -14.11 31.97 34.47
N MET A 246 -13.42 30.80 34.62
CA MET A 246 -13.17 30.17 35.91
C MET A 246 -11.99 30.87 36.62
N SER A 247 -12.05 30.97 37.94
CA SER A 247 -10.98 31.46 38.78
C SER A 247 -9.94 30.37 39.01
N LYS A 248 -8.67 30.68 38.85
CA LYS A 248 -7.57 29.75 39.12
C LYS A 248 -7.30 29.69 40.63
N LEU A 249 -7.35 28.49 41.20
CA LEU A 249 -7.03 28.24 42.63
C LEU A 249 -5.58 27.79 42.79
N SER A 250 -5.12 26.89 41.95
CA SER A 250 -3.73 26.41 41.89
C SER A 250 -3.28 26.20 40.45
N ASN A 251 -2.09 25.66 40.24
CA ASN A 251 -1.63 25.35 38.87
C ASN A 251 -2.54 24.40 38.12
N ASN A 252 -3.23 23.51 38.85
CA ASN A 252 -4.02 22.45 38.30
C ASN A 252 -5.53 22.56 38.63
N ASP A 253 -5.93 23.46 39.51
CA ASP A 253 -7.30 23.54 40.01
C ASP A 253 -7.95 24.87 39.61
N PHE A 254 -9.15 24.77 39.07
CA PHE A 254 -9.96 25.90 38.65
C PHE A 254 -11.34 25.80 39.34
N ARG A 255 -11.90 26.98 39.64
CA ARG A 255 -13.14 27.11 40.37
C ARG A 255 -14.08 28.10 39.67
N TYR A 256 -15.36 27.78 39.72
CA TYR A 256 -16.44 28.70 39.40
C TYR A 256 -17.52 28.60 40.46
N VAL A 257 -18.09 29.75 40.87
CA VAL A 257 -19.17 29.84 41.85
C VAL A 257 -20.44 30.26 41.12
N PHE A 258 -21.43 29.38 41.18
CA PHE A 258 -22.80 29.68 40.76
C PHE A 258 -23.53 30.28 41.94
N ASN A 259 -23.99 31.54 41.84
CA ASN A 259 -24.70 32.24 42.91
C ASN A 259 -26.21 31.97 42.78
N ASN A 260 -26.87 31.64 43.88
CA ASN A 260 -28.31 31.53 44.00
C ASN A 260 -28.94 30.56 43.00
N ILE A 261 -28.70 29.26 43.10
CA ILE A 261 -29.27 28.26 42.20
C ILE A 261 -30.72 27.96 42.59
N TYR A 262 -31.65 28.25 41.68
CA TYR A 262 -33.09 27.95 41.86
C TYR A 262 -33.63 26.80 41.01
N GLN A 263 -32.86 26.31 40.02
CA GLN A 263 -33.28 25.22 39.12
C GLN A 263 -32.18 24.18 38.99
N SER A 264 -32.56 22.89 38.86
CA SER A 264 -31.63 21.82 38.50
C SER A 264 -31.09 22.02 37.09
N GLU A 265 -29.83 22.29 36.99
CA GLU A 265 -29.14 22.35 35.68
C GLU A 265 -28.49 20.99 35.42
N ASN A 266 -28.79 20.37 34.29
CA ASN A 266 -28.13 19.13 33.84
C ASN A 266 -26.74 19.43 33.31
N PHE A 267 -25.70 19.12 34.09
CA PHE A 267 -24.30 19.37 33.77
C PHE A 267 -23.73 18.54 32.64
N HIS A 268 -24.45 17.60 32.02
CA HIS A 268 -23.98 16.79 30.90
C HIS A 268 -23.72 17.57 29.62
N SER A 269 -24.29 18.76 29.47
CA SER A 269 -24.06 19.64 28.29
C SER A 269 -23.03 20.76 28.52
N LEU A 270 -22.49 20.90 29.74
CA LEU A 270 -21.70 22.05 30.18
C LEU A 270 -20.19 21.88 29.99
N LEU A 271 -19.68 20.71 29.65
CA LEU A 271 -18.25 20.47 29.38
C LEU A 271 -17.89 20.60 27.88
N THR A 272 -18.49 21.56 27.21
CA THR A 272 -17.95 22.02 25.93
C THR A 272 -16.89 23.09 26.25
N CYS A 273 -15.67 22.66 26.55
CA CYS A 273 -14.54 23.54 26.67
C CYS A 273 -14.27 24.17 25.30
N LEU A 274 -14.86 25.31 25.00
CA LEU A 274 -14.49 26.14 23.87
C LEU A 274 -13.10 26.72 24.13
N LEU A 275 -12.07 25.93 23.82
CA LEU A 275 -10.73 26.44 23.62
C LEU A 275 -10.72 27.30 22.36
N ARG A 276 -11.07 28.57 22.46
CA ARG A 276 -10.56 29.58 21.54
C ARG A 276 -9.12 29.83 21.95
N LEU A 277 -8.20 29.10 21.36
CA LEU A 277 -6.82 29.50 21.28
C LEU A 277 -6.84 30.84 20.52
N GLY A 278 -6.68 31.94 21.26
CA GLY A 278 -6.36 33.24 20.67
C GLY A 278 -5.00 33.11 19.97
N MET A 279 -5.01 33.15 18.65
CA MET A 279 -3.92 33.67 17.85
C MET A 279 -4.07 35.19 17.81
#